data_9d5b3f70793ea51abaf3e3ba310b4e5b
#
_entry.id   9d5b3f70793ea51abaf3e3ba310b4e5b
#
_cell.length_a   1.000
_cell.length_b   1.000
_cell.length_c   1.000
_cell.angle_alpha   90.00
_cell.angle_beta   90.00
_cell.angle_gamma   90.00
#
_symmetry.space_group_name_H-M   'P 1'
#
loop_
_entity.id
_entity.type
_entity.pdbx_description
1 polymer ?
#
loop_
_entity_poly.entity_id
_entity_poly.type
_entity_poly.pdbx_seq_one_letter_code
_entity_poly.pdbx_strand_id
1 'polypeptide(L)'
;KPLLALNYSEIESKYVGDAAKNLKHAFDTAKEIDAVLFFDEADSFLGKRIQNVSQGAEQAINSLRSQMLILLEEHEGIVLFATNLVANFDKAFESRFLDSIEIPLPNREARAAIIKSKIPKKLPLTSLLTEDDFLKASDFIDGLAGREIKNAILKMLLAFANEPTHKFTAE
;
A
#
# COMPACT_ATOMS: atom_id res chain seq x y z
N LYS A 1 -16.31 -5.07 9.68
CA LYS A 1 -15.43 -6.20 9.98
C LYS A 1 -14.06 -5.67 10.42
N PRO A 2 -13.35 -6.35 11.35
CA PRO A 2 -11.95 -6.05 11.64
C PRO A 2 -11.07 -6.21 10.40
N LEU A 3 -9.93 -5.51 10.34
CA LEU A 3 -8.92 -5.68 9.31
C LEU A 3 -7.69 -6.33 9.94
N LEU A 4 -7.28 -7.47 9.42
CA LEU A 4 -6.03 -8.14 9.77
C LEU A 4 -5.02 -7.87 8.64
N ALA A 5 -4.16 -6.88 8.85
CA ALA A 5 -3.14 -6.50 7.88
C ALA A 5 -1.87 -7.33 8.11
N LEU A 6 -1.31 -7.84 7.03
CA LEU A 6 -0.14 -8.71 7.01
C LEU A 6 0.81 -8.27 5.89
N ASN A 7 2.09 -8.34 6.16
CA ASN A 7 3.11 -8.18 5.14
C ASN A 7 4.00 -9.45 5.06
N TYR A 8 4.78 -9.56 4.00
CA TYR A 8 5.61 -10.75 3.78
C TYR A 8 6.56 -11.03 4.96
N SER A 9 7.16 -9.99 5.55
CA SER A 9 8.13 -10.13 6.64
C SER A 9 7.51 -10.65 7.94
N GLU A 10 6.21 -10.46 8.16
CA GLU A 10 5.50 -10.98 9.34
C GLU A 10 5.20 -12.47 9.21
N ILE A 11 5.10 -12.96 7.97
CA ILE A 11 4.86 -14.37 7.68
C ILE A 11 6.18 -15.13 7.56
N GLU A 12 7.22 -14.48 7.00
CA GLU A 12 8.54 -15.08 6.83
C GLU A 12 9.15 -15.42 8.19
N SER A 13 9.69 -16.62 8.30
CA SER A 13 10.41 -17.10 9.49
C SER A 13 11.82 -17.53 9.11
N LYS A 14 12.74 -17.45 10.09
CA LYS A 14 14.11 -17.98 9.96
C LYS A 14 14.14 -19.51 9.80
N TYR A 15 13.05 -20.20 10.13
CA TYR A 15 12.96 -21.65 10.10
C TYR A 15 12.11 -22.14 8.94
N VAL A 16 12.58 -23.17 8.25
CA VAL A 16 11.86 -23.81 7.15
C VAL A 16 10.53 -24.40 7.65
N GLY A 17 9.43 -24.01 7.00
CA GLY A 17 8.09 -24.50 7.32
C GLY A 17 7.26 -23.64 8.27
N ASP A 18 7.86 -22.71 8.99
CA ASP A 18 7.10 -21.82 9.89
C ASP A 18 6.28 -20.79 9.12
N ALA A 19 6.78 -20.30 7.98
CA ALA A 19 6.06 -19.37 7.12
C ALA A 19 4.68 -19.92 6.68
N ALA A 20 4.60 -21.20 6.31
CA ALA A 20 3.35 -21.85 5.95
C ALA A 20 2.40 -21.96 7.15
N LYS A 21 2.92 -22.22 8.36
CA LYS A 21 2.12 -22.28 9.59
C LYS A 21 1.61 -20.89 9.97
N ASN A 22 2.47 -19.85 9.88
CA ASN A 22 2.11 -18.47 10.16
C ASN A 22 1.02 -17.98 9.21
N LEU A 23 1.15 -18.30 7.92
CA LEU A 23 0.14 -18.00 6.92
C LEU A 23 -1.20 -18.68 7.25
N LYS A 24 -1.19 -19.99 7.55
CA LYS A 24 -2.39 -20.71 7.95
C LYS A 24 -3.03 -20.11 9.19
N HIS A 25 -2.23 -19.79 10.21
CA HIS A 25 -2.71 -19.17 11.44
C HIS A 25 -3.40 -17.83 11.18
N ALA A 26 -2.88 -17.01 10.26
CA ALA A 26 -3.51 -15.75 9.87
C ALA A 26 -4.91 -15.97 9.26
N PHE A 27 -5.07 -16.96 8.38
CA PHE A 27 -6.37 -17.32 7.80
C PHE A 27 -7.34 -17.88 8.86
N ASP A 28 -6.85 -18.75 9.75
CA ASP A 28 -7.66 -19.32 10.85
C ASP A 28 -8.14 -18.19 11.79
N THR A 29 -7.24 -17.26 12.18
CA THR A 29 -7.59 -16.11 13.01
C THR A 29 -8.61 -15.20 12.33
N ALA A 30 -8.42 -14.90 11.03
CA ALA A 30 -9.37 -14.07 10.29
C ALA A 30 -10.76 -14.71 10.24
N LYS A 31 -10.85 -16.03 10.11
CA LYS A 31 -12.10 -16.77 10.14
C LYS A 31 -12.76 -16.71 11.52
N GLU A 32 -12.00 -16.88 12.61
CA GLU A 32 -12.50 -16.85 13.99
C GLU A 32 -13.12 -15.50 14.37
N ILE A 33 -12.49 -14.39 13.98
CA ILE A 33 -12.94 -13.03 14.34
C ILE A 33 -13.74 -12.34 13.23
N ASP A 34 -14.08 -13.05 12.15
CA ASP A 34 -14.76 -12.52 10.96
C ASP A 34 -14.07 -11.27 10.38
N ALA A 35 -12.74 -11.32 10.26
CA ALA A 35 -11.92 -10.22 9.75
C ALA A 35 -11.78 -10.26 8.23
N VAL A 36 -11.43 -9.09 7.67
CA VAL A 36 -10.89 -8.98 6.32
C VAL A 36 -9.38 -9.18 6.40
N LEU A 37 -8.84 -10.11 5.61
CA LEU A 37 -7.40 -10.25 5.43
C LEU A 37 -6.89 -9.21 4.43
N PHE A 38 -5.80 -8.52 4.77
CA PHE A 38 -5.16 -7.57 3.89
C PHE A 38 -3.67 -7.88 3.78
N PHE A 39 -3.22 -8.22 2.58
CA PHE A 39 -1.82 -8.47 2.27
C PHE A 39 -1.22 -7.27 1.54
N ASP A 40 -0.30 -6.56 2.18
CA ASP A 40 0.47 -5.50 1.55
C ASP A 40 1.72 -6.07 0.86
N GLU A 41 2.21 -5.39 -0.18
CA GLU A 41 3.34 -5.84 -1.00
C GLU A 41 3.15 -7.29 -1.51
N ALA A 42 1.95 -7.56 -2.01
CA ALA A 42 1.51 -8.92 -2.35
C ALA A 42 2.28 -9.58 -3.50
N ASP A 43 3.08 -8.83 -4.27
CA ASP A 43 3.98 -9.37 -5.29
C ASP A 43 4.96 -10.40 -4.74
N SER A 44 5.34 -10.29 -3.46
CA SER A 44 6.15 -11.29 -2.76
C SER A 44 5.49 -12.66 -2.68
N PHE A 45 4.15 -12.69 -2.52
CA PHE A 45 3.35 -13.91 -2.46
C PHE A 45 2.86 -14.38 -3.83
N LEU A 46 2.43 -13.43 -4.67
CA LEU A 46 1.67 -13.69 -5.89
C LEU A 46 2.55 -13.77 -7.14
N GLY A 47 3.85 -13.47 -7.03
CA GLY A 47 4.77 -13.47 -8.15
C GLY A 47 4.92 -14.84 -8.81
N LYS A 48 5.33 -14.86 -10.08
CA LYS A 48 5.57 -16.08 -10.85
C LYS A 48 6.52 -17.04 -10.13
N ARG A 49 6.28 -18.34 -10.28
CA ARG A 49 7.16 -19.37 -9.70
C ARG A 49 8.57 -19.25 -10.24
N ILE A 50 9.55 -19.41 -9.35
CA ILE A 50 10.96 -19.45 -9.73
C ILE A 50 11.21 -20.82 -10.37
N GLN A 51 11.56 -20.82 -11.65
CA GLN A 51 11.73 -22.06 -12.44
C GLN A 51 13.06 -22.75 -12.19
N ASN A 52 14.15 -21.99 -11.98
CA ASN A 52 15.49 -22.52 -11.74
C ASN A 52 15.77 -22.58 -10.24
N VAL A 53 15.15 -23.53 -9.56
CA VAL A 53 15.29 -23.70 -8.10
C VAL A 53 16.68 -24.28 -7.81
N SER A 54 17.66 -23.43 -7.50
CA SER A 54 19.00 -23.86 -7.13
C SER A 54 19.28 -23.77 -5.63
N GLN A 55 18.42 -23.12 -4.87
CA GLN A 55 18.63 -22.85 -3.44
C GLN A 55 17.35 -23.16 -2.63
N GLY A 56 17.53 -23.55 -1.37
CA GLY A 56 16.43 -23.91 -0.46
C GLY A 56 15.43 -22.77 -0.21
N ALA A 57 15.86 -21.50 -0.29
CA ALA A 57 15.01 -20.34 -0.16
C ALA A 57 13.95 -20.24 -1.27
N GLU A 58 14.32 -20.51 -2.52
CA GLU A 58 13.39 -20.48 -3.66
C GLU A 58 12.33 -21.60 -3.56
N GLN A 59 12.73 -22.75 -3.05
CA GLN A 59 11.80 -23.85 -2.79
C GLN A 59 10.81 -23.49 -1.68
N ALA A 60 11.25 -22.82 -0.62
CA ALA A 60 10.39 -22.35 0.46
C ALA A 60 9.36 -21.32 -0.03
N ILE A 61 9.77 -20.36 -0.88
CA ILE A 61 8.87 -19.38 -1.50
C ILE A 61 7.80 -20.08 -2.36
N ASN A 62 8.19 -21.03 -3.20
CA ASN A 62 7.25 -21.76 -4.03
C ASN A 62 6.26 -22.62 -3.20
N SER A 63 6.73 -23.20 -2.08
CA SER A 63 5.89 -23.91 -1.13
C SER A 63 4.86 -22.99 -0.47
N LEU A 64 5.30 -21.80 -0.02
CA LEU A 64 4.42 -20.78 0.57
C LEU A 64 3.34 -20.32 -0.42
N ARG A 65 3.70 -20.09 -1.69
CA ARG A 65 2.74 -19.75 -2.76
C ARG A 65 1.70 -20.86 -2.98
N SER A 66 2.14 -22.11 -2.99
CA SER A 66 1.23 -23.24 -3.12
C SER A 66 0.27 -23.33 -1.93
N GLN A 67 0.76 -23.09 -0.72
CA GLN A 67 -0.09 -23.04 0.48
C GLN A 67 -1.09 -21.88 0.42
N MET A 68 -0.67 -20.69 -0.03
CA MET A 68 -1.57 -19.54 -0.22
C MET A 68 -2.71 -19.88 -1.18
N LEU A 69 -2.45 -20.56 -2.29
CA LEU A 69 -3.47 -20.95 -3.25
C LEU A 69 -4.53 -21.88 -2.62
N ILE A 70 -4.08 -22.83 -1.77
CA ILE A 70 -4.99 -23.75 -1.06
C ILE A 70 -5.85 -22.96 -0.07
N LEU A 71 -5.23 -22.10 0.74
CA LEU A 71 -5.95 -21.31 1.75
C LEU A 71 -6.96 -20.34 1.13
N LEU A 72 -6.65 -19.77 -0.04
CA LEU A 72 -7.59 -18.90 -0.78
C LEU A 72 -8.82 -19.69 -1.28
N GLU A 73 -8.66 -20.95 -1.66
CA GLU A 73 -9.79 -21.80 -2.09
C GLU A 73 -10.69 -22.20 -0.91
N GLU A 74 -10.09 -22.36 0.27
CA GLU A 74 -10.82 -22.81 1.48
C GLU A 74 -11.44 -21.65 2.26
N HIS A 75 -11.00 -20.40 2.01
CA HIS A 75 -11.41 -19.23 2.79
C HIS A 75 -12.67 -18.59 2.20
N GLU A 76 -13.75 -18.55 2.98
CA GLU A 76 -15.02 -17.93 2.58
C GLU A 76 -15.09 -16.42 2.89
N GLY A 77 -14.05 -15.87 3.54
CA GLY A 77 -13.98 -14.46 3.92
C GLY A 77 -13.45 -13.56 2.81
N ILE A 78 -13.28 -12.29 3.12
CA ILE A 78 -12.72 -11.29 2.21
C ILE A 78 -11.20 -11.26 2.35
N VAL A 79 -10.50 -11.42 1.25
CA VAL A 79 -9.04 -11.26 1.16
C VAL A 79 -8.72 -10.15 0.16
N LEU A 80 -7.92 -9.19 0.59
CA LEU A 80 -7.46 -8.06 -0.23
C LEU A 80 -5.94 -8.15 -0.41
N PHE A 81 -5.49 -7.96 -1.62
CA PHE A 81 -4.08 -7.89 -1.96
C PHE A 81 -3.75 -6.50 -2.52
N ALA A 82 -2.75 -5.83 -1.95
CA ALA A 82 -2.22 -4.59 -2.49
C ALA A 82 -0.85 -4.82 -3.14
N THR A 83 -0.66 -4.31 -4.35
CA THR A 83 0.58 -4.43 -5.10
C THR A 83 0.75 -3.30 -6.09
N ASN A 84 1.98 -3.00 -6.45
CA ASN A 84 2.35 -2.10 -7.55
C ASN A 84 2.94 -2.87 -8.77
N LEU A 85 2.98 -4.20 -8.74
CA LEU A 85 3.63 -5.07 -9.73
C LEU A 85 2.69 -6.14 -10.32
N VAL A 86 1.50 -5.74 -10.76
CA VAL A 86 0.47 -6.65 -11.32
C VAL A 86 0.99 -7.53 -12.47
N ALA A 87 1.89 -7.01 -13.32
CA ALA A 87 2.42 -7.75 -14.48
C ALA A 87 3.20 -9.02 -14.13
N ASN A 88 3.59 -9.21 -12.88
CA ASN A 88 4.40 -10.33 -12.42
C ASN A 88 3.60 -11.45 -11.72
N PHE A 89 2.28 -11.35 -11.68
CA PHE A 89 1.46 -12.37 -11.01
C PHE A 89 1.51 -13.74 -11.71
N ASP A 90 1.45 -14.78 -10.90
CA ASP A 90 1.20 -16.12 -11.40
C ASP A 90 -0.28 -16.24 -11.81
N LYS A 91 -0.53 -16.75 -13.01
CA LYS A 91 -1.89 -16.96 -13.56
C LYS A 91 -2.78 -17.79 -12.62
N ALA A 92 -2.19 -18.65 -11.79
CA ALA A 92 -2.93 -19.41 -10.81
C ALA A 92 -3.63 -18.51 -9.76
N PHE A 93 -3.05 -17.37 -9.41
CA PHE A 93 -3.69 -16.39 -8.53
C PHE A 93 -4.72 -15.53 -9.27
N GLU A 94 -4.42 -15.10 -10.51
CA GLU A 94 -5.36 -14.30 -11.31
C GLU A 94 -6.74 -14.98 -11.45
N SER A 95 -6.76 -16.32 -11.60
CA SER A 95 -8.01 -17.08 -11.73
C SER A 95 -8.85 -17.15 -10.44
N ARG A 96 -8.29 -16.73 -9.30
CA ARG A 96 -8.94 -16.77 -7.98
C ARG A 96 -9.38 -15.37 -7.50
N PHE A 97 -8.98 -14.33 -8.20
CA PHE A 97 -9.43 -12.98 -7.88
C PHE A 97 -10.84 -12.76 -8.42
N LEU A 98 -11.71 -12.28 -7.56
CA LEU A 98 -13.06 -11.89 -7.94
C LEU A 98 -13.04 -10.59 -8.76
N ASP A 99 -12.18 -9.64 -8.37
CA ASP A 99 -12.09 -8.32 -8.98
C ASP A 99 -10.69 -7.74 -8.80
N SER A 100 -10.35 -6.76 -9.64
CA SER A 100 -9.09 -6.02 -9.59
C SER A 100 -9.37 -4.53 -9.70
N ILE A 101 -8.99 -3.78 -8.66
CA ILE A 101 -9.22 -2.34 -8.56
C ILE A 101 -7.92 -1.61 -8.82
N GLU A 102 -7.84 -0.90 -9.93
CA GLU A 102 -6.73 0.00 -10.22
C GLU A 102 -6.90 1.31 -9.44
N ILE A 103 -5.85 1.74 -8.74
CA ILE A 103 -5.78 3.05 -8.07
C ILE A 103 -4.84 3.93 -8.89
N PRO A 104 -5.37 4.79 -9.79
CA PRO A 104 -4.55 5.65 -10.63
C PRO A 104 -3.91 6.77 -9.83
N LEU A 105 -2.99 7.49 -10.47
CA LEU A 105 -2.48 8.75 -9.92
C LEU A 105 -3.63 9.73 -9.66
N PRO A 106 -3.53 10.56 -8.61
CA PRO A 106 -4.60 11.48 -8.25
C PRO A 106 -4.82 12.53 -9.35
N ASN A 107 -6.08 12.76 -9.71
CA ASN A 107 -6.48 13.86 -10.57
C ASN A 107 -6.29 15.21 -9.86
N ARG A 108 -6.55 16.31 -10.56
CA ARG A 108 -6.37 17.68 -10.07
C ARG A 108 -7.06 17.93 -8.72
N GLU A 109 -8.32 17.55 -8.62
CA GLU A 109 -9.16 17.71 -7.42
C GLU A 109 -8.66 16.85 -6.25
N ALA A 110 -8.27 15.62 -6.54
CA ALA A 110 -7.70 14.71 -5.53
C ALA A 110 -6.34 15.23 -5.03
N ARG A 111 -5.49 15.76 -5.91
CA ARG A 111 -4.23 16.41 -5.50
C ARG A 111 -4.49 17.60 -4.59
N ALA A 112 -5.43 18.48 -4.94
CA ALA A 112 -5.82 19.62 -4.12
C ALA A 112 -6.31 19.17 -2.73
N ALA A 113 -7.15 18.13 -2.66
CA ALA A 113 -7.61 17.56 -1.41
C ALA A 113 -6.48 16.96 -0.56
N ILE A 114 -5.51 16.28 -1.21
CA ILE A 114 -4.31 15.77 -0.53
C ILE A 114 -3.48 16.92 0.05
N ILE A 115 -3.21 17.98 -0.72
CA ILE A 115 -2.50 19.18 -0.24
C ILE A 115 -3.21 19.72 0.99
N LYS A 116 -4.49 20.00 0.88
CA LYS A 116 -5.32 20.54 1.96
C LYS A 116 -5.25 19.68 3.23
N SER A 117 -5.29 18.36 3.09
CA SER A 117 -5.23 17.41 4.21
C SER A 117 -3.86 17.37 4.91
N LYS A 118 -2.78 17.76 4.24
CA LYS A 118 -1.41 17.69 4.76
C LYS A 118 -0.87 19.02 5.27
N ILE A 119 -1.51 20.14 4.95
CA ILE A 119 -1.13 21.45 5.50
C ILE A 119 -1.61 21.52 6.96
N PRO A 120 -0.71 21.86 7.92
CA PRO A 120 -1.10 22.00 9.32
C PRO A 120 -2.08 23.16 9.51
N LYS A 121 -3.16 22.94 10.25
CA LYS A 121 -4.18 23.97 10.54
C LYS A 121 -3.64 25.20 11.30
N LYS A 122 -2.50 25.04 11.97
CA LYS A 122 -1.84 26.12 12.77
C LYS A 122 -0.69 26.79 12.02
N LEU A 123 -0.60 26.63 10.71
CA LEU A 123 0.43 27.30 9.93
C LEU A 123 0.23 28.81 9.99
N PRO A 124 1.29 29.63 10.24
CA PRO A 124 1.18 31.08 10.28
C PRO A 124 1.04 31.64 8.86
N LEU A 125 -0.18 31.67 8.36
CA LEU A 125 -0.53 32.18 7.04
C LEU A 125 -0.82 33.70 7.12
N THR A 126 -0.54 34.43 6.05
CA THR A 126 -0.93 35.84 5.90
C THR A 126 -2.41 36.00 5.61
N SER A 127 -3.01 34.99 4.97
CA SER A 127 -4.44 34.90 4.65
C SER A 127 -4.92 33.47 4.75
N LEU A 128 -6.23 33.26 4.87
CA LEU A 128 -6.82 31.92 4.81
C LEU A 128 -6.71 31.39 3.37
N LEU A 129 -6.21 30.17 3.23
CA LEU A 129 -6.17 29.47 1.94
C LEU A 129 -7.59 29.09 1.51
N THR A 130 -7.91 29.38 0.26
CA THR A 130 -9.18 29.07 -0.39
C THR A 130 -9.09 27.73 -1.15
N GLU A 131 -10.22 27.20 -1.56
CA GLU A 131 -10.22 25.99 -2.43
C GLU A 131 -9.51 26.26 -3.76
N ASP A 132 -9.59 27.49 -4.30
CA ASP A 132 -8.92 27.87 -5.53
C ASP A 132 -7.39 27.87 -5.38
N ASP A 133 -6.86 28.27 -4.21
CA ASP A 133 -5.43 28.20 -3.92
C ASP A 133 -4.93 26.75 -3.92
N PHE A 134 -5.69 25.81 -3.35
CA PHE A 134 -5.33 24.39 -3.40
C PHE A 134 -5.40 23.82 -4.82
N LEU A 135 -6.38 24.23 -5.62
CA LEU A 135 -6.47 23.85 -7.03
C LEU A 135 -5.30 24.40 -7.85
N LYS A 136 -4.92 25.65 -7.68
CA LYS A 136 -3.74 26.23 -8.32
C LYS A 136 -2.47 25.52 -7.90
N ALA A 137 -2.28 25.27 -6.60
CA ALA A 137 -1.13 24.52 -6.09
C ALA A 137 -1.05 23.11 -6.69
N SER A 138 -2.20 22.46 -6.95
CA SER A 138 -2.25 21.12 -7.54
C SER A 138 -1.77 21.09 -9.00
N ASP A 139 -1.79 22.20 -9.72
CA ASP A 139 -1.31 22.29 -11.11
C ASP A 139 0.22 22.17 -11.19
N PHE A 140 0.95 22.59 -10.14
CA PHE A 140 2.42 22.49 -10.08
C PHE A 140 2.94 21.09 -9.77
N ILE A 141 2.09 20.20 -9.34
CA ILE A 141 2.42 18.82 -8.90
C ILE A 141 1.69 17.76 -9.72
N ASP A 142 1.44 18.05 -10.99
CA ASP A 142 0.85 17.07 -11.90
C ASP A 142 1.74 15.82 -12.04
N GLY A 143 1.12 14.65 -12.16
CA GLY A 143 1.81 13.37 -12.27
C GLY A 143 2.42 12.82 -10.97
N LEU A 144 2.31 13.51 -9.83
CA LEU A 144 2.83 13.04 -8.54
C LEU A 144 1.83 12.12 -7.83
N ALA A 145 2.36 11.03 -7.25
CA ALA A 145 1.61 10.15 -6.35
C ALA A 145 1.41 10.80 -4.97
N GLY A 146 0.43 10.35 -4.20
CA GLY A 146 0.10 10.92 -2.89
C GLY A 146 1.27 10.96 -1.90
N ARG A 147 2.18 9.97 -1.94
CA ARG A 147 3.42 9.96 -1.13
C ARG A 147 4.37 11.07 -1.53
N GLU A 148 4.52 11.32 -2.82
CA GLU A 148 5.40 12.38 -3.35
C GLU A 148 4.85 13.76 -3.02
N ILE A 149 3.54 13.96 -3.14
CA ILE A 149 2.84 15.19 -2.73
C ILE A 149 3.10 15.46 -1.24
N LYS A 150 2.92 14.45 -0.38
CA LYS A 150 3.21 14.56 1.06
C LYS A 150 4.66 14.99 1.30
N ASN A 151 5.62 14.37 0.61
CA ASN A 151 7.03 14.67 0.77
C ASN A 151 7.38 16.09 0.28
N ALA A 152 6.76 16.54 -0.81
CA ALA A 152 6.92 17.92 -1.31
C ALA A 152 6.44 18.94 -0.27
N ILE A 153 5.26 18.73 0.32
CA ILE A 153 4.73 19.57 1.38
C ILE A 153 5.64 19.58 2.61
N LEU A 154 6.13 18.42 3.05
CA LEU A 154 7.06 18.34 4.17
C LEU A 154 8.35 19.14 3.91
N LYS A 155 8.92 19.03 2.71
CA LYS A 155 10.11 19.81 2.33
C LYS A 155 9.84 21.31 2.35
N MET A 156 8.70 21.75 1.82
CA MET A 156 8.25 23.13 1.86
C MET A 156 8.12 23.63 3.30
N LEU A 157 7.48 22.88 4.18
CA LEU A 157 7.31 23.23 5.60
C LEU A 157 8.64 23.29 6.35
N LEU A 158 9.58 22.41 6.05
CA LEU A 158 10.92 22.42 6.64
C LEU A 158 11.74 23.63 6.16
N ALA A 159 11.67 23.97 4.87
CA ALA A 159 12.33 25.17 4.35
C ALA A 159 11.80 26.42 5.06
N PHE A 160 10.49 26.54 5.21
CA PHE A 160 9.88 27.64 5.93
C PHE A 160 10.27 27.70 7.41
N ALA A 161 10.34 26.57 8.10
CA ALA A 161 10.75 26.54 9.51
C ALA A 161 12.18 27.02 9.73
N ASN A 162 13.05 26.89 8.74
CA ASN A 162 14.42 27.38 8.77
C ASN A 162 14.54 28.89 8.47
N GLU A 163 13.48 29.52 7.93
CA GLU A 163 13.43 30.94 7.63
C GLU A 163 12.23 31.61 8.34
N PRO A 164 12.23 31.73 9.67
CA PRO A 164 11.06 32.12 10.47
C PRO A 164 10.60 33.58 10.25
N THR A 165 11.31 34.36 9.47
CA THR A 165 10.94 35.76 9.15
C THR A 165 9.93 35.88 8.00
N HIS A 166 9.71 34.83 7.24
CA HIS A 166 8.77 34.83 6.14
C HIS A 166 7.40 34.26 6.59
N LYS A 167 6.33 34.94 6.17
CA LYS A 167 4.97 34.43 6.30
C LYS A 167 4.59 33.75 4.98
N PHE A 168 3.86 32.65 5.04
CA PHE A 168 3.31 32.05 3.83
C PHE A 168 2.35 32.99 3.12
N THR A 169 2.57 33.20 1.84
CA THR A 169 1.63 33.86 0.92
C THR A 169 1.03 32.82 -0.01
N ALA A 170 -0.15 33.09 -0.54
CA ALA A 170 -0.81 32.24 -1.53
C ALA A 170 -0.27 32.45 -2.96
N GLU A 171 0.76 33.29 -3.13
CA GLU A 171 1.42 33.59 -4.41
C GLU A 171 2.52 32.57 -4.74
#